data_0a15167736f11154dd2c9a65f2528fa3
#
_entry.id   0a15167736f11154dd2c9a65f2528fa3
#
_cell.length_a   1.000
_cell.length_b   1.000
_cell.length_c   1.000
_cell.angle_alpha   90.00
_cell.angle_beta   90.00
_cell.angle_gamma   90.00
#
_symmetry.space_group_name_H-M   'P 1'
#
loop_
_entity.id
_entity.type
_entity.pdbx_description
1 polymer ?
#
loop_
_entity_poly.entity_id
_entity_poly.type
_entity_poly.pdbx_seq_one_letter_code
_entity_poly.pdbx_strand_id
1 'polypeptide(L)'
;MGDAIKRCQFLGVPVSISIGGFGAGYSLPTNQSALALFDHLWNTYFGGSLNDTRRSFGDAWLDGVDMFLEHATPAEHYSTLALELAKHNIRAGDGKLLHLTATPHCRFPDDRVKEALDTGIFERIHVRFYDDPACAGGFSAAEWGRWTAAYPFTKIYVGVPASPQAAASGYTDPATLRRAVLPVAQKATNYGGVMLWDRYFDKRSNYSGSIKSWV
;
A
#
# COMPACT_ATOMS: atom_id res chain seq x y z
N MET A 1 -14.28 -11.70 10.43
CA MET A 1 -13.07 -11.20 9.70
C MET A 1 -11.78 -11.63 10.41
N GLY A 2 -11.68 -11.59 11.73
CA GLY A 2 -10.47 -11.99 12.46
C GLY A 2 -9.92 -13.37 12.11
N ASP A 3 -10.76 -14.39 11.99
CA ASP A 3 -10.31 -15.74 11.60
C ASP A 3 -9.74 -15.80 10.17
N ALA A 4 -10.28 -14.98 9.25
CA ALA A 4 -9.75 -14.88 7.90
C ALA A 4 -8.35 -14.24 7.89
N ILE A 5 -8.13 -13.21 8.73
CA ILE A 5 -6.81 -12.58 8.92
C ILE A 5 -5.83 -13.62 9.45
N LYS A 6 -6.16 -14.29 10.54
CA LYS A 6 -5.29 -15.34 11.15
C LYS A 6 -4.97 -16.47 10.16
N ARG A 7 -5.93 -16.84 9.32
CA ARG A 7 -5.71 -17.85 8.27
C ARG A 7 -4.70 -17.38 7.22
N CYS A 8 -4.79 -16.12 6.75
CA CYS A 8 -3.81 -15.56 5.83
C CYS A 8 -2.41 -15.56 6.45
N GLN A 9 -2.32 -15.08 7.69
CA GLN A 9 -1.06 -15.03 8.43
C GLN A 9 -0.44 -16.42 8.66
N PHE A 10 -1.26 -17.43 8.97
CA PHE A 10 -0.81 -18.83 9.06
C PHE A 10 -0.22 -19.35 7.75
N LEU A 11 -0.71 -18.87 6.62
CA LEU A 11 -0.18 -19.20 5.28
C LEU A 11 1.02 -18.33 4.87
N GLY A 12 1.55 -17.50 5.78
CA GLY A 12 2.68 -16.60 5.51
C GLY A 12 2.29 -15.34 4.71
N VAL A 13 0.99 -15.02 4.62
CA VAL A 13 0.50 -13.83 3.92
C VAL A 13 0.20 -12.73 4.93
N PRO A 14 0.98 -11.64 4.97
CA PRO A 14 0.72 -10.51 5.86
C PRO A 14 -0.56 -9.79 5.46
N VAL A 15 -1.25 -9.23 6.46
CA VAL A 15 -2.49 -8.47 6.29
C VAL A 15 -2.33 -7.10 6.90
N SER A 16 -2.40 -6.06 6.07
CA SER A 16 -2.29 -4.66 6.49
C SER A 16 -3.64 -3.95 6.42
N ILE A 17 -3.79 -2.87 7.20
CA ILE A 17 -4.86 -1.90 7.02
C ILE A 17 -4.40 -0.79 6.07
N SER A 18 -5.22 -0.45 5.09
CA SER A 18 -4.99 0.72 4.25
C SER A 18 -5.78 1.90 4.82
N ILE A 19 -5.11 3.02 5.05
CA ILE A 19 -5.69 4.25 5.59
C ILE A 19 -5.80 5.32 4.51
N GLY A 20 -6.79 6.21 4.64
CA GLY A 20 -7.12 7.22 3.64
C GLY A 20 -8.26 6.75 2.73
N GLY A 21 -7.96 6.47 1.47
CA GLY A 21 -8.94 6.03 0.46
C GLY A 21 -9.71 7.17 -0.19
N PHE A 22 -10.78 6.80 -0.91
CA PHE A 22 -11.58 7.74 -1.72
C PHE A 22 -12.53 8.63 -0.89
N GLY A 23 -12.73 8.31 0.39
CA GLY A 23 -13.59 9.10 1.28
C GLY A 23 -13.01 10.50 1.53
N ALA A 24 -13.87 11.54 1.52
CA ALA A 24 -13.48 12.89 1.93
C ALA A 24 -13.47 13.03 3.47
N GLY A 25 -12.77 14.04 3.99
CA GLY A 25 -12.86 14.46 5.39
C GLY A 25 -11.85 13.82 6.35
N TYR A 26 -10.80 13.16 5.84
CA TYR A 26 -9.65 12.81 6.68
C TYR A 26 -8.51 13.82 6.50
N SER A 27 -7.78 14.11 7.57
CA SER A 27 -6.57 14.93 7.52
C SER A 27 -5.72 14.73 8.76
N LEU A 28 -4.42 15.04 8.66
CA LEU A 28 -3.48 15.06 9.79
C LEU A 28 -2.80 16.44 9.89
N PRO A 29 -3.54 17.49 10.31
CA PRO A 29 -3.05 18.86 10.24
C PRO A 29 -1.96 19.19 11.28
N THR A 30 -1.73 18.34 12.26
CA THR A 30 -0.74 18.54 13.32
C THR A 30 -0.03 17.24 13.71
N ASN A 31 1.15 17.35 14.31
CA ASN A 31 1.84 16.21 14.92
C ASN A 31 0.94 15.51 15.96
N GLN A 32 0.17 16.27 16.72
CA GLN A 32 -0.73 15.71 17.73
C GLN A 32 -1.84 14.85 17.09
N SER A 33 -2.41 15.29 15.96
CA SER A 33 -3.39 14.48 15.22
C SER A 33 -2.79 13.20 14.65
N ALA A 34 -1.53 13.25 14.20
CA ALA A 34 -0.82 12.06 13.73
C ALA A 34 -0.56 11.06 14.86
N LEU A 35 -0.13 11.54 16.05
CA LEU A 35 0.06 10.70 17.23
C LEU A 35 -1.27 10.14 17.76
N ALA A 36 -2.34 10.92 17.74
CA ALA A 36 -3.67 10.43 18.11
C ALA A 36 -4.18 9.34 17.15
N LEU A 37 -3.91 9.47 15.84
CA LEU A 37 -4.22 8.41 14.87
C LEU A 37 -3.35 7.17 15.11
N PHE A 38 -2.05 7.34 15.43
CA PHE A 38 -1.19 6.23 15.82
C PHE A 38 -1.79 5.48 17.02
N ASP A 39 -2.15 6.16 18.10
CA ASP A 39 -2.73 5.55 19.29
C ASP A 39 -4.01 4.78 18.96
N HIS A 40 -4.87 5.35 18.11
CA HIS A 40 -6.09 4.68 17.67
C HIS A 40 -5.77 3.41 16.88
N LEU A 41 -4.90 3.47 15.88
CA LEU A 41 -4.49 2.32 15.06
C LEU A 41 -3.85 1.24 15.94
N TRP A 42 -2.92 1.63 16.80
CA TRP A 42 -2.17 0.72 17.66
C TRP A 42 -3.08 -0.09 18.57
N ASN A 43 -4.01 0.58 19.23
CA ASN A 43 -4.92 -0.06 20.19
C ASN A 43 -6.07 -0.82 19.51
N THR A 44 -6.49 -0.43 18.32
CA THR A 44 -7.60 -1.06 17.62
C THR A 44 -7.18 -2.29 16.80
N TYR A 45 -5.99 -2.25 16.18
CA TYR A 45 -5.59 -3.22 15.16
C TYR A 45 -4.29 -3.98 15.47
N PHE A 46 -3.46 -3.45 16.37
CA PHE A 46 -2.12 -3.99 16.67
C PHE A 46 -1.99 -4.43 18.15
N GLY A 47 -0.78 -4.30 18.70
CA GLY A 47 -0.43 -4.80 20.02
C GLY A 47 -0.86 -3.96 21.22
N GLY A 48 -1.59 -2.88 21.01
CA GLY A 48 -2.06 -2.00 22.08
C GLY A 48 -3.03 -2.67 23.05
N SER A 49 -3.08 -2.15 24.26
CA SER A 49 -3.82 -2.73 25.40
C SER A 49 -4.65 -1.70 26.17
N LEU A 50 -5.07 -0.61 25.53
CA LEU A 50 -5.98 0.34 26.20
C LEU A 50 -7.29 -0.34 26.55
N ASN A 51 -7.60 -0.36 27.85
CA ASN A 51 -8.90 -0.78 28.36
C ASN A 51 -9.98 0.07 27.67
N ASP A 52 -11.11 -0.52 27.34
CA ASP A 52 -12.24 0.10 26.63
C ASP A 52 -12.07 0.35 25.13
N THR A 53 -10.93 0.06 24.50
CA THR A 53 -10.82 0.11 23.05
C THR A 53 -11.40 -1.16 22.43
N ARG A 54 -12.50 -1.00 21.68
CA ARG A 54 -13.09 -2.10 20.92
C ARG A 54 -12.17 -2.47 19.74
N ARG A 55 -11.64 -3.68 19.78
CA ARG A 55 -10.85 -4.22 18.66
C ARG A 55 -11.77 -4.64 17.50
N SER A 56 -11.54 -4.08 16.33
CA SER A 56 -12.40 -4.30 15.15
C SER A 56 -12.35 -5.74 14.63
N PHE A 57 -11.25 -6.46 14.86
CA PHE A 57 -11.04 -7.84 14.39
C PHE A 57 -10.88 -8.85 15.53
N GLY A 58 -11.40 -8.53 16.74
CA GLY A 58 -11.32 -9.38 17.91
C GLY A 58 -9.86 -9.54 18.38
N ASP A 59 -9.40 -10.78 18.49
CA ASP A 59 -8.04 -11.13 18.90
C ASP A 59 -7.03 -11.21 17.75
N ALA A 60 -7.45 -10.95 16.51
CA ALA A 60 -6.53 -10.84 15.39
C ALA A 60 -5.79 -9.50 15.41
N TRP A 61 -4.49 -9.55 15.16
CA TRP A 61 -3.62 -8.37 14.98
C TRP A 61 -3.22 -8.27 13.52
N LEU A 62 -3.16 -7.05 13.00
CA LEU A 62 -2.67 -6.82 11.65
C LEU A 62 -1.14 -6.80 11.61
N ASP A 63 -0.58 -6.93 10.41
CA ASP A 63 0.86 -6.96 10.17
C ASP A 63 1.41 -5.61 9.71
N GLY A 64 0.56 -4.67 9.26
CA GLY A 64 1.06 -3.41 8.72
C GLY A 64 0.01 -2.35 8.46
N VAL A 65 0.51 -1.20 8.02
CA VAL A 65 -0.28 -0.05 7.57
C VAL A 65 0.15 0.32 6.16
N ASP A 66 -0.83 0.51 5.27
CA ASP A 66 -0.67 1.05 3.94
C ASP A 66 -1.24 2.48 3.88
N MET A 67 -0.49 3.41 3.30
CA MET A 67 -0.93 4.79 3.10
C MET A 67 -1.49 4.97 1.68
N PHE A 68 -2.82 5.03 1.58
CA PHE A 68 -3.55 5.27 0.36
C PHE A 68 -4.23 6.64 0.42
N LEU A 69 -3.50 7.70 0.07
CA LEU A 69 -3.91 9.09 0.32
C LEU A 69 -4.44 9.74 -0.95
N GLU A 70 -5.76 9.89 -1.07
CA GLU A 70 -6.41 10.56 -2.21
C GLU A 70 -6.59 12.07 -2.00
N HIS A 71 -6.77 12.50 -0.74
CA HIS A 71 -7.15 13.87 -0.40
C HIS A 71 -6.16 14.58 0.52
N ALA A 72 -5.05 13.92 0.91
CA ALA A 72 -4.02 14.54 1.72
C ALA A 72 -3.36 15.74 1.00
N THR A 73 -2.88 16.69 1.79
CA THR A 73 -2.07 17.82 1.30
C THR A 73 -0.61 17.64 1.69
N PRO A 74 0.34 18.30 1.02
CA PRO A 74 1.76 18.21 1.38
C PRO A 74 2.09 18.69 2.80
N ALA A 75 1.24 19.50 3.40
CA ALA A 75 1.44 20.03 4.76
C ALA A 75 0.96 19.09 5.88
N GLU A 76 0.48 17.89 5.55
CA GLU A 76 -0.04 16.97 6.55
C GLU A 76 1.04 16.06 7.14
N HIS A 77 0.83 15.65 8.40
CA HIS A 77 1.84 14.98 9.24
C HIS A 77 1.86 13.45 9.09
N TYR A 78 1.77 12.92 7.86
CA TYR A 78 1.87 11.48 7.61
C TYR A 78 3.29 10.94 7.83
N SER A 79 4.32 11.76 7.69
CA SER A 79 5.69 11.41 8.06
C SER A 79 5.81 11.16 9.57
N THR A 80 5.18 11.99 10.40
CA THR A 80 5.14 11.78 11.86
C THR A 80 4.45 10.45 12.21
N LEU A 81 3.31 10.16 11.58
CA LEU A 81 2.61 8.88 11.77
C LEU A 81 3.49 7.69 11.37
N ALA A 82 4.15 7.77 10.21
CA ALA A 82 5.01 6.70 9.72
C ALA A 82 6.18 6.44 10.67
N LEU A 83 6.86 7.50 11.12
CA LEU A 83 7.97 7.40 12.07
C LEU A 83 7.53 6.82 13.41
N GLU A 84 6.35 7.18 13.90
CA GLU A 84 5.83 6.61 15.14
C GLU A 84 5.51 5.12 15.00
N LEU A 85 4.81 4.73 13.92
CA LEU A 85 4.53 3.33 13.61
C LEU A 85 5.80 2.48 13.53
N ALA A 86 6.88 3.00 12.93
CA ALA A 86 8.14 2.29 12.76
C ALA A 86 8.88 1.99 14.07
N LYS A 87 8.57 2.69 15.17
CA LYS A 87 9.16 2.43 16.49
C LYS A 87 8.61 1.18 17.18
N HIS A 88 7.49 0.64 16.68
CA HIS A 88 6.74 -0.41 17.36
C HIS A 88 6.84 -1.75 16.62
N ASN A 89 7.13 -2.80 17.38
CA ASN A 89 7.01 -4.18 16.91
C ASN A 89 5.57 -4.66 17.06
N ILE A 90 5.06 -5.37 16.07
CA ILE A 90 3.68 -5.88 16.05
C ILE A 90 3.38 -6.73 17.29
N ARG A 91 4.36 -7.52 17.72
CA ARG A 91 4.27 -8.36 18.94
C ARG A 91 5.48 -8.12 19.81
N ALA A 92 5.23 -7.79 21.06
CA ALA A 92 6.30 -7.73 22.04
C ALA A 92 7.02 -9.08 22.10
N GLY A 93 8.31 -9.11 21.79
CA GLY A 93 9.17 -10.26 21.93
C GLY A 93 9.47 -11.10 20.69
N ASP A 94 8.75 -10.94 19.55
CA ASP A 94 9.05 -11.68 18.33
C ASP A 94 9.92 -10.90 17.31
N GLY A 95 10.26 -9.65 17.62
CA GLY A 95 11.12 -8.79 16.78
C GLY A 95 10.51 -8.41 15.42
N LYS A 96 9.25 -8.74 15.17
CA LYS A 96 8.56 -8.44 13.94
C LYS A 96 8.20 -6.96 13.87
N LEU A 97 8.86 -6.22 12.97
CA LEU A 97 8.51 -4.84 12.65
C LEU A 97 7.17 -4.79 11.93
N LEU A 98 6.48 -3.68 12.11
CA LEU A 98 5.25 -3.37 11.41
C LEU A 98 5.55 -3.07 9.94
N HIS A 99 4.85 -3.71 9.00
CA HIS A 99 4.98 -3.45 7.58
C HIS A 99 4.42 -2.07 7.24
N LEU A 100 5.26 -1.18 6.71
CA LEU A 100 4.84 0.11 6.20
C LEU A 100 4.87 0.09 4.68
N THR A 101 3.72 0.34 4.07
CA THR A 101 3.55 0.41 2.63
C THR A 101 2.80 1.67 2.23
N ALA A 102 2.94 2.08 0.98
CA ALA A 102 2.19 3.20 0.44
C ALA A 102 1.67 2.86 -0.96
N THR A 103 0.51 3.43 -1.28
CA THR A 103 -0.18 3.20 -2.55
C THR A 103 -0.43 4.53 -3.27
N PRO A 104 0.66 5.20 -3.78
CA PRO A 104 0.58 6.48 -4.46
C PRO A 104 -0.04 6.39 -5.85
N HIS A 105 -0.43 7.55 -6.39
CA HIS A 105 -0.71 7.72 -7.81
C HIS A 105 0.55 7.48 -8.67
N CYS A 106 0.37 7.22 -9.97
CA CYS A 106 1.50 6.94 -10.85
C CYS A 106 2.38 8.17 -11.11
N ARG A 107 1.81 9.36 -11.15
CA ARG A 107 2.57 10.60 -11.36
C ARG A 107 3.60 10.79 -10.25
N PHE A 108 4.86 10.93 -10.63
CA PHE A 108 5.93 11.20 -9.68
C PHE A 108 6.31 12.71 -9.67
N PRO A 109 6.53 13.32 -8.48
CA PRO A 109 6.18 12.78 -7.16
C PRO A 109 4.67 12.81 -6.90
N ASP A 110 4.19 11.98 -5.98
CA ASP A 110 2.88 12.15 -5.38
C ASP A 110 3.03 12.95 -4.07
N ASP A 111 2.73 14.24 -4.12
CA ASP A 111 2.96 15.17 -3.02
C ASP A 111 2.17 14.84 -1.74
N ARG A 112 1.09 14.05 -1.85
CA ARG A 112 0.27 13.62 -0.71
C ARG A 112 0.99 12.66 0.22
N VAL A 113 1.91 11.86 -0.31
CA VAL A 113 2.63 10.82 0.45
C VAL A 113 4.14 11.00 0.42
N LYS A 114 4.65 11.96 -0.39
CA LYS A 114 6.08 12.17 -0.61
C LYS A 114 6.86 12.36 0.69
N GLU A 115 6.40 13.23 1.59
CA GLU A 115 7.08 13.51 2.86
C GLU A 115 7.21 12.25 3.73
N ALA A 116 6.16 11.40 3.76
CA ALA A 116 6.23 10.13 4.46
C ALA A 116 7.22 9.17 3.80
N LEU A 117 7.20 9.06 2.47
CA LEU A 117 8.13 8.19 1.73
C LEU A 117 9.59 8.61 1.86
N ASP A 118 9.87 9.91 1.91
CA ASP A 118 11.22 10.47 2.07
C ASP A 118 11.84 10.12 3.44
N THR A 119 11.08 9.62 4.40
CA THR A 119 11.63 9.05 5.65
C THR A 119 12.48 7.80 5.41
N GLY A 120 12.30 7.13 4.27
CA GLY A 120 13.08 5.94 3.89
C GLY A 120 12.70 4.65 4.63
N ILE A 121 11.63 4.66 5.42
CA ILE A 121 11.22 3.50 6.26
C ILE A 121 10.17 2.59 5.63
N PHE A 122 9.66 2.96 4.46
CA PHE A 122 8.68 2.14 3.75
C PHE A 122 9.35 0.95 3.05
N GLU A 123 8.82 -0.24 3.26
CA GLU A 123 9.37 -1.45 2.63
C GLU A 123 8.85 -1.67 1.21
N ARG A 124 7.63 -1.20 0.91
CA ARG A 124 6.97 -1.36 -0.38
C ARG A 124 6.22 -0.11 -0.78
N ILE A 125 6.26 0.19 -2.07
CA ILE A 125 5.46 1.23 -2.72
C ILE A 125 4.68 0.58 -3.86
N HIS A 126 3.36 0.68 -3.83
CA HIS A 126 2.43 0.13 -4.82
C HIS A 126 1.98 1.25 -5.75
N VAL A 127 2.76 1.55 -6.80
CA VAL A 127 2.45 2.65 -7.73
C VAL A 127 1.24 2.30 -8.58
N ARG A 128 0.18 3.09 -8.50
CA ARG A 128 -1.08 2.86 -9.21
C ARG A 128 -1.03 3.39 -10.63
N PHE A 129 -0.86 2.53 -11.63
CA PHE A 129 -0.92 2.90 -13.04
C PHE A 129 -2.37 2.87 -13.57
N TYR A 130 -3.29 3.44 -12.79
CA TYR A 130 -4.73 3.54 -13.09
C TYR A 130 -5.34 4.73 -12.34
N ASP A 131 -6.47 5.22 -12.83
CA ASP A 131 -7.22 6.34 -12.26
C ASP A 131 -6.38 7.61 -11.98
N ASP A 132 -5.38 7.82 -12.82
CA ASP A 132 -4.51 8.99 -12.81
C ASP A 132 -4.38 9.50 -14.24
N PRO A 133 -4.64 10.80 -14.53
CA PRO A 133 -4.50 11.36 -15.87
C PRO A 133 -3.12 11.14 -16.50
N ALA A 134 -2.05 11.12 -15.70
CA ALA A 134 -0.70 10.84 -16.17
C ALA A 134 -0.51 9.39 -16.66
N CYS A 135 -1.37 8.47 -16.22
CA CYS A 135 -1.35 7.05 -16.55
C CYS A 135 -2.71 6.52 -17.01
N ALA A 136 -3.52 7.34 -17.64
CA ALA A 136 -4.83 6.95 -18.16
C ALA A 136 -4.76 5.79 -19.17
N GLY A 137 -3.64 5.65 -19.88
CA GLY A 137 -3.35 4.52 -20.77
C GLY A 137 -2.78 3.28 -20.09
N GLY A 138 -2.64 3.27 -18.76
CA GLY A 138 -2.01 2.20 -17.99
C GLY A 138 -0.52 2.47 -17.70
N PHE A 139 0.29 1.44 -17.70
CA PHE A 139 1.70 1.52 -17.31
C PHE A 139 2.50 2.56 -18.12
N SER A 140 3.17 3.44 -17.41
CA SER A 140 4.10 4.45 -17.95
C SER A 140 5.54 4.10 -17.57
N ALA A 141 6.37 3.75 -18.54
CA ALA A 141 7.78 3.44 -18.30
C ALA A 141 8.56 4.67 -17.77
N ALA A 142 8.15 5.88 -18.14
CA ALA A 142 8.79 7.11 -17.65
C ALA A 142 8.49 7.33 -16.16
N GLU A 143 7.24 7.20 -15.75
CA GLU A 143 6.87 7.33 -14.32
C GLU A 143 7.46 6.17 -13.51
N TRP A 144 7.43 4.93 -14.02
CA TRP A 144 8.11 3.80 -13.41
C TRP A 144 9.60 4.08 -13.13
N GLY A 145 10.31 4.61 -14.14
CA GLY A 145 11.73 4.97 -13.99
C GLY A 145 11.97 6.03 -12.92
N ARG A 146 11.08 7.02 -12.79
CA ARG A 146 11.17 8.05 -11.73
C ARG A 146 10.96 7.44 -10.35
N TRP A 147 9.93 6.62 -10.16
CA TRP A 147 9.63 5.95 -8.88
C TRP A 147 10.78 5.05 -8.45
N THR A 148 11.29 4.20 -9.34
CA THR A 148 12.35 3.24 -9.00
C THR A 148 13.68 3.91 -8.75
N ALA A 149 13.99 5.01 -9.42
CA ALA A 149 15.22 5.79 -9.19
C ALA A 149 15.17 6.57 -7.87
N ALA A 150 13.99 7.11 -7.49
CA ALA A 150 13.86 7.92 -6.29
C ALA A 150 13.96 7.09 -5.00
N TYR A 151 13.51 5.83 -5.01
CA TYR A 151 13.47 4.97 -3.81
C TYR A 151 14.20 3.64 -4.06
N PRO A 152 15.54 3.66 -4.26
CA PRO A 152 16.31 2.49 -4.72
C PRO A 152 16.36 1.35 -3.71
N PHE A 153 16.10 1.61 -2.43
CA PHE A 153 16.12 0.61 -1.34
C PHE A 153 14.73 0.08 -0.98
N THR A 154 13.68 0.64 -1.57
CA THR A 154 12.30 0.23 -1.35
C THR A 154 11.83 -0.64 -2.51
N LYS A 155 11.08 -1.71 -2.24
CA LYS A 155 10.48 -2.54 -3.30
C LYS A 155 9.30 -1.80 -3.93
N ILE A 156 9.37 -1.61 -5.26
CA ILE A 156 8.34 -0.91 -6.03
C ILE A 156 7.49 -1.93 -6.81
N TYR A 157 6.18 -1.80 -6.70
CA TYR A 157 5.21 -2.69 -7.32
C TYR A 157 4.44 -1.96 -8.43
N VAL A 158 4.18 -2.67 -9.53
CA VAL A 158 3.28 -2.19 -10.59
C VAL A 158 1.84 -2.43 -10.17
N GLY A 159 1.11 -1.38 -9.85
CA GLY A 159 -0.31 -1.44 -9.50
C GLY A 159 -1.19 -1.41 -10.75
N VAL A 160 -2.06 -2.41 -10.91
CA VAL A 160 -3.00 -2.51 -12.04
C VAL A 160 -4.39 -2.96 -11.58
N PRO A 161 -5.48 -2.54 -12.27
CA PRO A 161 -6.82 -3.06 -12.02
C PRO A 161 -6.91 -4.53 -12.44
N ALA A 162 -7.57 -5.36 -11.63
CA ALA A 162 -7.79 -6.78 -11.93
C ALA A 162 -8.91 -7.03 -12.95
N SER A 163 -9.61 -5.98 -13.39
CA SER A 163 -10.70 -6.03 -14.38
C SER A 163 -10.90 -4.65 -14.98
N PRO A 164 -11.44 -4.53 -16.21
CA PRO A 164 -11.83 -3.25 -16.77
C PRO A 164 -12.87 -2.49 -15.93
N GLN A 165 -13.63 -3.18 -15.08
CA GLN A 165 -14.63 -2.60 -14.18
C GLN A 165 -14.06 -2.17 -12.83
N ALA A 166 -12.80 -2.51 -12.54
CA ALA A 166 -12.17 -2.20 -11.25
C ALA A 166 -11.68 -0.74 -11.15
N ALA A 167 -11.50 -0.07 -12.27
CA ALA A 167 -11.03 1.31 -12.35
C ALA A 167 -11.64 2.01 -13.56
N ALA A 168 -11.69 3.34 -13.53
CA ALA A 168 -12.22 4.13 -14.64
C ALA A 168 -11.23 4.22 -15.83
N SER A 169 -9.93 4.05 -15.57
CA SER A 169 -8.87 4.10 -16.60
C SER A 169 -7.67 3.23 -16.21
N GLY A 170 -6.78 2.98 -17.18
CA GLY A 170 -5.49 2.32 -16.92
C GLY A 170 -5.55 0.79 -16.85
N TYR A 171 -6.67 0.15 -17.20
CA TYR A 171 -6.71 -1.31 -17.25
C TYR A 171 -5.70 -1.87 -18.26
N THR A 172 -4.91 -2.82 -17.81
CA THR A 172 -3.96 -3.58 -18.62
C THR A 172 -4.30 -5.06 -18.51
N ASP A 173 -4.64 -5.72 -19.62
CA ASP A 173 -4.96 -7.15 -19.60
C ASP A 173 -3.72 -8.01 -19.28
N PRO A 174 -3.89 -9.25 -18.78
CA PRO A 174 -2.78 -10.12 -18.39
C PRO A 174 -1.76 -10.40 -19.49
N ALA A 175 -2.21 -10.49 -20.76
CA ALA A 175 -1.32 -10.78 -21.88
C ALA A 175 -0.45 -9.55 -22.22
N THR A 176 -1.02 -8.36 -22.17
CA THR A 176 -0.31 -7.09 -22.34
C THR A 176 0.63 -6.83 -21.17
N LEU A 177 0.19 -7.06 -19.92
CA LEU A 177 1.07 -6.97 -18.74
C LEU A 177 2.32 -7.84 -18.94
N ARG A 178 2.13 -9.11 -19.29
CA ARG A 178 3.23 -10.06 -19.52
C ARG A 178 4.18 -9.64 -20.65
N ARG A 179 3.63 -9.19 -21.79
CA ARG A 179 4.44 -8.96 -23.00
C ARG A 179 5.08 -7.60 -23.08
N ALA A 180 4.44 -6.58 -22.52
CA ALA A 180 4.86 -5.18 -22.67
C ALA A 180 5.31 -4.53 -21.36
N VAL A 181 4.69 -4.85 -20.23
CA VAL A 181 4.96 -4.18 -18.95
C VAL A 181 6.07 -4.87 -18.18
N LEU A 182 5.93 -6.17 -17.90
CA LEU A 182 6.90 -6.91 -17.07
C LEU A 182 8.32 -6.87 -17.62
N PRO A 183 8.59 -7.00 -18.94
CA PRO A 183 9.95 -6.91 -19.47
C PRO A 183 10.62 -5.56 -19.25
N VAL A 184 9.83 -4.51 -19.04
CA VAL A 184 10.33 -3.17 -18.69
C VAL A 184 10.48 -3.03 -17.18
N ALA A 185 9.44 -3.39 -16.42
CA ALA A 185 9.40 -3.22 -14.97
C ALA A 185 10.48 -4.04 -14.25
N GLN A 186 10.70 -5.28 -14.66
CA GLN A 186 11.65 -6.22 -14.07
C GLN A 186 13.13 -5.85 -14.28
N LYS A 187 13.44 -4.83 -15.10
CA LYS A 187 14.81 -4.29 -15.23
C LYS A 187 15.24 -3.47 -14.02
N ALA A 188 14.29 -2.97 -13.24
CA ALA A 188 14.60 -2.24 -12.03
C ALA A 188 15.04 -3.23 -10.92
N THR A 189 16.17 -2.96 -10.26
CA THR A 189 16.74 -3.81 -9.20
C THR A 189 15.85 -3.91 -7.97
N ASN A 190 15.01 -2.90 -7.78
CA ASN A 190 14.04 -2.80 -6.69
C ASN A 190 12.60 -3.18 -7.13
N TYR A 191 12.44 -3.80 -8.30
CA TYR A 191 11.14 -4.37 -8.66
C TYR A 191 10.67 -5.37 -7.59
N GLY A 192 9.43 -5.19 -7.12
CA GLY A 192 8.83 -5.99 -6.04
C GLY A 192 7.77 -6.98 -6.51
N GLY A 193 7.17 -6.71 -7.69
CA GLY A 193 6.05 -7.51 -8.18
C GLY A 193 4.92 -6.67 -8.75
N VAL A 194 3.72 -7.25 -8.74
CA VAL A 194 2.47 -6.58 -9.20
C VAL A 194 1.50 -6.48 -8.03
N MET A 195 0.88 -5.33 -7.87
CA MET A 195 -0.25 -5.09 -6.98
C MET A 195 -1.54 -5.07 -7.79
N LEU A 196 -2.59 -5.72 -7.30
CA LEU A 196 -3.89 -5.81 -7.97
C LEU A 196 -4.98 -5.04 -7.22
N TRP A 197 -5.67 -4.17 -7.92
CA TRP A 197 -6.89 -3.53 -7.48
C TRP A 197 -8.08 -4.17 -8.21
N ASP A 198 -8.93 -4.95 -7.58
CA ASP A 198 -8.82 -5.42 -6.22
C ASP A 198 -9.14 -6.93 -6.12
N ARG A 199 -9.18 -7.47 -4.93
CA ARG A 199 -9.46 -8.88 -4.67
C ARG A 199 -10.85 -9.32 -5.14
N TYR A 200 -11.85 -8.45 -5.09
CA TYR A 200 -13.21 -8.77 -5.58
C TYR A 200 -13.18 -9.07 -7.08
N PHE A 201 -12.58 -8.18 -7.86
CA PHE A 201 -12.45 -8.35 -9.31
C PHE A 201 -11.46 -9.46 -9.67
N ASP A 202 -10.35 -9.61 -8.94
CA ASP A 202 -9.40 -10.70 -9.16
C ASP A 202 -10.04 -12.08 -9.04
N LYS A 203 -10.88 -12.28 -8.02
CA LYS A 203 -11.64 -13.55 -7.88
C LYS A 203 -12.56 -13.84 -9.07
N ARG A 204 -13.07 -12.85 -9.74
CA ARG A 204 -14.01 -12.98 -10.86
C ARG A 204 -13.28 -13.15 -12.20
N SER A 205 -12.17 -12.47 -12.38
CA SER A 205 -11.38 -12.47 -13.62
C SER A 205 -10.28 -13.53 -13.64
N ASN A 206 -9.88 -14.03 -12.46
CA ASN A 206 -8.68 -14.87 -12.28
C ASN A 206 -7.40 -14.20 -12.81
N TYR A 207 -7.31 -12.87 -12.63
CA TYR A 207 -6.17 -12.10 -13.12
C TYR A 207 -4.86 -12.58 -12.50
N SER A 208 -4.82 -12.67 -11.16
CA SER A 208 -3.62 -13.16 -10.43
C SER A 208 -3.20 -14.56 -10.87
N GLY A 209 -4.16 -15.47 -11.07
CA GLY A 209 -3.89 -16.81 -11.58
C GLY A 209 -3.24 -16.81 -12.97
N SER A 210 -3.60 -15.81 -13.79
CA SER A 210 -3.08 -15.67 -15.16
C SER A 210 -1.67 -15.10 -15.24
N ILE A 211 -1.20 -14.42 -14.17
CA ILE A 211 0.11 -13.74 -14.18
C ILE A 211 1.14 -14.31 -13.20
N LYS A 212 0.72 -15.07 -12.18
CA LYS A 212 1.57 -15.47 -11.03
C LYS A 212 2.88 -16.17 -11.39
N SER A 213 2.96 -16.80 -12.54
CA SER A 213 4.20 -17.47 -13.00
C SER A 213 5.20 -16.52 -13.67
N TRP A 214 4.86 -15.23 -13.81
CA TRP A 214 5.64 -14.22 -14.52
C TRP A 214 6.11 -13.06 -13.63
N VAL A 215 5.55 -12.93 -12.43
CA VAL A 215 5.79 -11.84 -11.49
C VAL A 215 6.68 -12.27 -10.32
#